data_4fe067d6b0a878b6d83a8cb36ff2e68e
#
_entry.id   4fe067d6b0a878b6d83a8cb36ff2e68e
#
_cell.length_a   1.000
_cell.length_b   1.000
_cell.length_c   1.000
_cell.angle_alpha   90.00
_cell.angle_beta   90.00
_cell.angle_gamma   90.00
#
_symmetry.space_group_name_H-M   'P 1'
#
loop_
_entity.id
_entity.type
_entity.pdbx_description
1 polymer ?
#
loop_
_entity_poly.entity_id
_entity_poly.type
_entity_poly.pdbx_seq_one_letter_code
_entity_poly.pdbx_strand_id
1 'polypeptide(L)'
;EKIARDAGYRVFLADPNVGGRYSALSAFSLVPSALAGVDVAGLLDDAAALVPSLSGDVDNPSLTLGAVLGAGGRAGRDKVILADFGGRHPGFGDWAEQLVAVSTGKHGTVLLPVVVESVEAPDFADAPDRQLVTLGTQLHMDGITVAGPLGGLFLAWEYATAIAGRVLDIDPF
;
A
#
# COMPACT_ATOMS: atom_id res chain seq x y z
N GLU A 1 -18.16 -7.28 21.03
CA GLU A 1 -18.05 -8.74 21.07
C GLU A 1 -19.24 -9.36 21.81
N LYS A 2 -19.49 -9.00 23.10
CA LYS A 2 -20.54 -9.59 23.91
C LYS A 2 -21.93 -9.54 23.23
N ILE A 3 -22.34 -8.38 22.72
CA ILE A 3 -23.65 -8.21 22.05
C ILE A 3 -23.80 -9.19 20.86
N ALA A 4 -22.74 -9.36 20.06
CA ALA A 4 -22.78 -10.26 18.92
C ALA A 4 -22.90 -11.74 19.35
N ARG A 5 -22.15 -12.16 20.39
CA ARG A 5 -22.26 -13.51 20.95
C ARG A 5 -23.62 -13.78 21.55
N ASP A 6 -24.15 -12.83 22.32
CA ASP A 6 -25.48 -12.94 22.95
C ASP A 6 -26.60 -13.03 21.89
N ALA A 7 -26.40 -12.41 20.73
CA ALA A 7 -27.28 -12.48 19.56
C ALA A 7 -27.05 -13.74 18.68
N GLY A 8 -26.15 -14.63 19.06
CA GLY A 8 -25.87 -15.89 18.33
C GLY A 8 -25.03 -15.71 17.06
N TYR A 9 -24.40 -14.55 16.86
CA TYR A 9 -23.51 -14.35 15.71
C TYR A 9 -22.18 -15.08 15.91
N ARG A 10 -21.61 -15.58 14.80
CA ARG A 10 -20.22 -16.05 14.78
C ARG A 10 -19.29 -14.85 14.86
N VAL A 11 -18.38 -14.87 15.83
CA VAL A 11 -17.43 -13.76 16.07
C VAL A 11 -16.03 -14.23 15.72
N PHE A 12 -15.37 -13.50 14.85
CA PHE A 12 -13.95 -13.65 14.53
C PHE A 12 -13.19 -12.50 15.16
N LEU A 13 -12.18 -12.82 15.95
CA LEU A 13 -11.32 -11.83 16.59
C LEU A 13 -10.10 -11.58 15.71
N ALA A 14 -9.70 -10.32 15.62
CA ALA A 14 -8.46 -9.89 15.01
C ALA A 14 -7.65 -9.07 16.02
N ASP A 15 -6.39 -8.80 15.74
CA ASP A 15 -5.53 -8.03 16.62
C ASP A 15 -6.05 -6.58 16.75
N PRO A 16 -6.45 -6.13 17.95
CA PRO A 16 -6.99 -4.79 18.16
C PRO A 16 -5.94 -3.67 17.97
N ASN A 17 -4.66 -4.01 17.93
CA ASN A 17 -3.57 -3.05 17.73
C ASN A 17 -3.26 -2.81 16.25
N VAL A 18 -3.86 -3.57 15.33
CA VAL A 18 -3.70 -3.36 13.88
C VAL A 18 -4.74 -2.37 13.39
N GLY A 19 -4.28 -1.23 12.88
CA GLY A 19 -5.16 -0.22 12.26
C GLY A 19 -5.76 -0.72 10.93
N GLY A 20 -6.95 -0.20 10.57
CA GLY A 20 -7.69 -0.66 9.39
C GLY A 20 -6.88 -0.62 8.09
N ARG A 21 -6.08 0.41 7.87
CA ARG A 21 -5.24 0.55 6.67
C ARG A 21 -4.11 -0.48 6.55
N TYR A 22 -3.70 -1.09 7.67
CA TYR A 22 -2.71 -2.18 7.73
C TYR A 22 -3.36 -3.55 7.93
N SER A 23 -4.64 -3.69 7.66
CA SER A 23 -5.39 -4.91 7.96
C SER A 23 -5.73 -5.77 6.74
N ALA A 24 -5.19 -5.45 5.56
CA ALA A 24 -5.51 -6.17 4.32
C ALA A 24 -5.26 -7.69 4.44
N LEU A 25 -4.18 -8.08 5.10
CA LEU A 25 -3.79 -9.48 5.32
C LEU A 25 -4.16 -10.00 6.73
N SER A 26 -5.09 -9.35 7.41
CA SER A 26 -5.57 -9.76 8.74
C SER A 26 -6.99 -10.32 8.69
N ALA A 27 -7.47 -10.89 9.80
CA ALA A 27 -8.83 -11.40 9.91
C ALA A 27 -9.91 -10.32 9.63
N PHE A 28 -9.61 -9.02 9.78
CA PHE A 28 -10.53 -7.93 9.44
C PHE A 28 -10.95 -7.95 7.98
N SER A 29 -10.01 -8.20 7.06
CA SER A 29 -10.26 -8.22 5.62
C SER A 29 -10.43 -9.65 5.09
N LEU A 30 -9.67 -10.61 5.61
CA LEU A 30 -9.68 -11.98 5.08
C LEU A 30 -10.99 -12.71 5.34
N VAL A 31 -11.62 -12.50 6.52
CA VAL A 31 -12.88 -13.18 6.84
C VAL A 31 -14.01 -12.73 5.90
N PRO A 32 -14.32 -11.43 5.73
CA PRO A 32 -15.35 -11.02 4.78
C PRO A 32 -15.00 -11.38 3.33
N SER A 33 -13.72 -11.31 2.94
CA SER A 33 -13.28 -11.70 1.60
C SER A 33 -13.49 -13.19 1.33
N ALA A 34 -13.17 -14.06 2.29
CA ALA A 34 -13.44 -15.49 2.17
C ALA A 34 -14.94 -15.78 2.06
N LEU A 35 -15.76 -15.07 2.82
CA LEU A 35 -17.23 -15.19 2.74
C LEU A 35 -17.78 -14.72 1.39
N ALA A 36 -17.09 -13.78 0.74
CA ALA A 36 -17.39 -13.31 -0.62
C ALA A 36 -16.85 -14.26 -1.72
N GLY A 37 -16.13 -15.33 -1.36
CA GLY A 37 -15.60 -16.31 -2.31
C GLY A 37 -14.19 -16.01 -2.83
N VAL A 38 -13.47 -15.07 -2.22
CA VAL A 38 -12.07 -14.79 -2.58
C VAL A 38 -11.17 -15.93 -2.10
N ASP A 39 -10.19 -16.33 -2.91
CA ASP A 39 -9.14 -17.27 -2.52
C ASP A 39 -8.14 -16.59 -1.57
N VAL A 40 -8.50 -16.54 -0.30
CA VAL A 40 -7.67 -15.93 0.74
C VAL A 40 -6.42 -16.75 1.06
N ALA A 41 -6.43 -18.05 0.78
CA ALA A 41 -5.25 -18.88 0.96
C ALA A 41 -4.19 -18.51 -0.08
N GLY A 42 -4.56 -18.43 -1.36
CA GLY A 42 -3.66 -17.94 -2.41
C GLY A 42 -3.13 -16.52 -2.14
N LEU A 43 -3.99 -15.63 -1.62
CA LEU A 43 -3.56 -14.27 -1.23
C LEU A 43 -2.48 -14.30 -0.13
N LEU A 44 -2.63 -15.16 0.86
CA LEU A 44 -1.63 -15.32 1.94
C LEU A 44 -0.35 -15.99 1.45
N ASP A 45 -0.46 -16.97 0.55
CA ASP A 45 0.71 -17.62 -0.07
C ASP A 45 1.53 -16.63 -0.88
N ASP A 46 0.87 -15.74 -1.64
CA ASP A 46 1.52 -14.64 -2.36
C ASP A 46 2.31 -13.71 -1.41
N ALA A 47 1.70 -13.33 -0.30
CA ALA A 47 2.35 -12.50 0.71
C ALA A 47 3.53 -13.24 1.37
N ALA A 48 3.34 -14.52 1.73
CA ALA A 48 4.38 -15.35 2.35
C ALA A 48 5.59 -15.53 1.43
N ALA A 49 5.38 -15.64 0.12
CA ALA A 49 6.46 -15.76 -0.86
C ALA A 49 7.38 -14.50 -0.89
N LEU A 50 6.87 -13.33 -0.51
CA LEU A 50 7.64 -12.09 -0.45
C LEU A 50 8.48 -11.97 0.83
N VAL A 51 8.07 -12.58 1.94
CA VAL A 51 8.68 -12.40 3.27
C VAL A 51 10.21 -12.56 3.27
N PRO A 52 10.82 -13.56 2.60
CA PRO A 52 12.27 -13.71 2.60
C PRO A 52 13.03 -12.47 2.08
N SER A 53 12.48 -11.78 1.06
CA SER A 53 13.13 -10.58 0.50
C SER A 53 13.01 -9.36 1.42
N LEU A 54 12.04 -9.34 2.33
CA LEU A 54 11.85 -8.21 3.26
C LEU A 54 12.86 -8.19 4.41
N SER A 55 13.55 -9.29 4.65
CA SER A 55 14.55 -9.41 5.73
C SER A 55 15.93 -8.88 5.33
N GLY A 56 16.16 -8.64 4.04
CA GLY A 56 17.43 -8.19 3.49
C GLY A 56 17.51 -6.68 3.30
N ASP A 57 18.71 -6.19 3.20
CA ASP A 57 19.04 -4.81 2.80
C ASP A 57 19.36 -4.69 1.30
N VAL A 58 19.49 -5.84 0.61
CA VAL A 58 19.70 -5.96 -0.84
C VAL A 58 18.50 -6.71 -1.43
N ASP A 59 18.07 -6.31 -2.63
CA ASP A 59 16.94 -6.91 -3.35
C ASP A 59 15.61 -6.90 -2.56
N ASN A 60 15.44 -5.92 -1.67
CA ASN A 60 14.22 -5.70 -0.92
C ASN A 60 13.35 -4.64 -1.61
N PRO A 61 12.26 -5.06 -2.27
CA PRO A 61 11.43 -4.14 -3.05
C PRO A 61 10.72 -3.10 -2.17
N SER A 62 10.35 -3.47 -0.96
CA SER A 62 9.69 -2.57 -0.01
C SER A 62 10.65 -1.52 0.55
N LEU A 63 11.91 -1.91 0.78
CA LEU A 63 12.95 -0.96 1.19
C LEU A 63 13.20 0.06 0.09
N THR A 64 13.31 -0.39 -1.15
CA THR A 64 13.51 0.50 -2.31
C THR A 64 12.33 1.46 -2.47
N LEU A 65 11.11 0.95 -2.50
CA LEU A 65 9.90 1.78 -2.66
C LEU A 65 9.77 2.77 -1.51
N GLY A 66 9.86 2.32 -0.28
CA GLY A 66 9.70 3.18 0.91
C GLY A 66 10.80 4.24 1.03
N ALA A 67 12.05 3.88 0.70
CA ALA A 67 13.16 4.83 0.69
C ALA A 67 12.97 5.92 -0.39
N VAL A 68 12.54 5.56 -1.59
CA VAL A 68 12.28 6.53 -2.67
C VAL A 68 11.12 7.44 -2.30
N LEU A 69 10.00 6.90 -1.82
CA LEU A 69 8.86 7.71 -1.38
C LEU A 69 9.25 8.69 -0.27
N GLY A 70 9.93 8.20 0.76
CA GLY A 70 10.35 9.02 1.90
C GLY A 70 11.40 10.07 1.53
N ALA A 71 12.43 9.68 0.76
CA ALA A 71 13.47 10.61 0.30
C ALA A 71 12.92 11.66 -0.65
N GLY A 72 12.00 11.26 -1.55
CA GLY A 72 11.31 12.19 -2.44
C GLY A 72 10.50 13.22 -1.65
N GLY A 73 9.73 12.78 -0.65
CA GLY A 73 8.99 13.67 0.23
C GLY A 73 9.90 14.67 0.97
N ARG A 74 11.03 14.22 1.50
CA ARG A 74 12.04 15.12 2.13
C ARG A 74 12.65 16.12 1.16
N ALA A 75 12.74 15.75 -0.11
CA ALA A 75 13.24 16.61 -1.19
C ALA A 75 12.18 17.55 -1.77
N GLY A 76 10.97 17.62 -1.18
CA GLY A 76 9.87 18.45 -1.66
C GLY A 76 9.04 17.83 -2.77
N ARG A 77 9.26 16.55 -3.11
CA ARG A 77 8.42 15.78 -4.04
C ARG A 77 7.38 14.99 -3.25
N ASP A 78 6.43 15.69 -2.71
CA ASP A 78 5.44 15.14 -1.79
C ASP A 78 4.17 14.61 -2.48
N LYS A 79 3.95 14.87 -3.79
CA LYS A 79 2.85 14.30 -4.57
C LYS A 79 3.30 12.97 -5.17
N VAL A 80 2.63 11.89 -4.80
CA VAL A 80 2.90 10.54 -5.31
C VAL A 80 1.82 10.18 -6.32
N ILE A 81 2.16 10.24 -7.60
CA ILE A 81 1.24 9.90 -8.68
C ILE A 81 1.20 8.37 -8.80
N LEU A 82 0.07 7.77 -8.47
CA LEU A 82 -0.19 6.34 -8.59
C LEU A 82 -0.87 6.09 -9.94
N ALA A 83 -0.10 5.72 -10.94
CA ALA A 83 -0.62 5.44 -12.28
C ALA A 83 -1.19 4.02 -12.34
N ASP A 84 -2.51 3.90 -12.17
CA ASP A 84 -3.29 2.66 -12.26
C ASP A 84 -4.13 2.67 -13.54
N PHE A 85 -3.57 2.17 -14.62
CA PHE A 85 -4.22 2.17 -15.93
C PHE A 85 -5.03 0.90 -16.19
N GLY A 86 -5.84 0.48 -15.23
CA GLY A 86 -6.69 -0.72 -15.35
C GLY A 86 -5.87 -2.01 -15.30
N GLY A 87 -4.87 -2.04 -14.45
CA GLY A 87 -3.97 -3.16 -14.28
C GLY A 87 -4.63 -4.43 -13.73
N ARG A 88 -3.81 -5.38 -13.32
CA ARG A 88 -4.22 -6.72 -12.86
C ARG A 88 -5.12 -6.69 -11.62
N HIS A 89 -5.04 -5.63 -10.82
CA HIS A 89 -5.70 -5.49 -9.52
C HIS A 89 -6.47 -4.17 -9.46
N PRO A 90 -7.66 -4.08 -10.08
CA PRO A 90 -8.48 -2.86 -10.04
C PRO A 90 -8.77 -2.42 -8.59
N GLY A 91 -8.64 -1.12 -8.32
CA GLY A 91 -8.84 -0.55 -6.98
C GLY A 91 -7.64 -0.67 -6.04
N PHE A 92 -6.55 -1.29 -6.47
CA PHE A 92 -5.33 -1.34 -5.65
C PHE A 92 -4.74 0.06 -5.43
N GLY A 93 -4.80 0.92 -6.44
CA GLY A 93 -4.38 2.32 -6.34
C GLY A 93 -5.10 3.06 -5.22
N ASP A 94 -6.43 2.92 -5.12
CA ASP A 94 -7.26 3.57 -4.09
C ASP A 94 -6.89 3.08 -2.69
N TRP A 95 -6.62 1.78 -2.53
CA TRP A 95 -6.15 1.23 -1.27
C TRP A 95 -4.77 1.79 -0.88
N ALA A 96 -3.83 1.84 -1.82
CA ALA A 96 -2.49 2.36 -1.61
C ALA A 96 -2.52 3.87 -1.30
N GLU A 97 -3.41 4.63 -1.93
CA GLU A 97 -3.67 6.03 -1.62
C GLU A 97 -4.06 6.20 -0.16
N GLN A 98 -5.07 5.48 0.30
CA GLN A 98 -5.50 5.55 1.70
C GLN A 98 -4.37 5.16 2.66
N LEU A 99 -3.65 4.08 2.38
CA LEU A 99 -2.55 3.61 3.22
C LEU A 99 -1.49 4.70 3.39
N VAL A 100 -1.00 5.26 2.30
CA VAL A 100 0.09 6.25 2.31
C VAL A 100 -0.37 7.58 2.89
N ALA A 101 -1.50 8.12 2.45
CA ALA A 101 -2.00 9.41 2.90
C ALA A 101 -2.23 9.46 4.42
N VAL A 102 -2.96 8.47 4.95
CA VAL A 102 -3.30 8.42 6.39
C VAL A 102 -2.06 8.14 7.25
N SER A 103 -1.12 7.33 6.74
CA SER A 103 0.09 6.99 7.49
C SER A 103 1.10 8.13 7.54
N THR A 104 1.19 8.96 6.49
CA THR A 104 2.20 10.01 6.39
C THR A 104 1.68 11.41 6.70
N GLY A 105 0.36 11.61 6.74
CA GLY A 105 -0.28 12.90 7.02
C GLY A 105 -0.21 13.30 8.49
N LYS A 106 0.99 13.50 9.02
CA LYS A 106 1.24 13.79 10.45
C LYS A 106 2.24 14.93 10.61
N HIS A 107 2.04 15.77 11.63
CA HIS A 107 2.98 16.83 12.01
C HIS A 107 3.36 17.82 10.88
N GLY A 108 2.43 18.07 9.93
CA GLY A 108 2.70 18.95 8.80
C GLY A 108 3.52 18.30 7.68
N THR A 109 3.85 17.02 7.80
CA THR A 109 4.47 16.23 6.76
C THR A 109 3.39 15.37 6.08
N VAL A 110 3.43 15.26 4.76
CA VAL A 110 2.49 14.42 4.02
C VAL A 110 3.15 13.92 2.74
N LEU A 111 2.93 12.64 2.43
CA LEU A 111 2.96 12.19 1.05
C LEU A 111 1.52 12.21 0.57
N LEU A 112 1.23 12.97 -0.46
CA LEU A 112 -0.09 13.09 -1.07
C LEU A 112 -0.17 12.15 -2.27
N PRO A 113 -0.66 10.93 -2.12
CA PRO A 113 -0.90 10.06 -3.26
C PRO A 113 -2.10 10.55 -4.06
N VAL A 114 -2.02 10.42 -5.37
CA VAL A 114 -3.07 10.75 -6.32
C VAL A 114 -3.18 9.63 -7.33
N VAL A 115 -4.29 8.94 -7.36
CA VAL A 115 -4.55 7.88 -8.35
C VAL A 115 -4.93 8.51 -9.68
N VAL A 116 -4.28 8.06 -10.74
CA VAL A 116 -4.59 8.48 -12.13
C VAL A 116 -4.81 7.26 -12.99
N GLU A 117 -5.88 7.29 -13.79
CA GLU A 117 -6.33 6.16 -14.61
C GLU A 117 -5.92 6.31 -16.09
N SER A 118 -5.32 7.43 -16.47
CA SER A 118 -4.84 7.64 -17.83
C SER A 118 -3.68 8.63 -17.89
N VAL A 119 -2.93 8.59 -18.98
CA VAL A 119 -1.82 9.54 -19.26
C VAL A 119 -2.35 10.94 -19.58
N GLU A 120 -3.62 11.07 -19.93
CA GLU A 120 -4.29 12.36 -20.20
C GLU A 120 -4.79 13.03 -18.91
N ALA A 121 -4.71 12.35 -17.77
CA ALA A 121 -5.12 12.96 -16.50
C ALA A 121 -4.25 14.21 -16.21
N PRO A 122 -4.85 15.33 -15.78
CA PRO A 122 -4.11 16.57 -15.53
C PRO A 122 -2.97 16.41 -14.52
N ASP A 123 -3.13 15.49 -13.58
CA ASP A 123 -2.14 15.22 -12.53
C ASP A 123 -1.04 14.25 -12.96
N PHE A 124 -1.14 13.64 -14.15
CA PHE A 124 -0.11 12.73 -14.66
C PHE A 124 1.12 13.49 -15.18
N ALA A 125 0.97 14.75 -15.59
CA ALA A 125 2.07 15.54 -16.13
C ALA A 125 3.23 15.64 -15.12
N ASP A 126 4.46 15.56 -15.61
CA ASP A 126 5.67 15.74 -14.80
C ASP A 126 5.72 17.13 -14.16
N ALA A 127 6.12 17.17 -12.89
CA ALA A 127 6.30 18.40 -12.13
C ALA A 127 7.35 18.18 -11.03
N PRO A 128 8.05 19.25 -10.61
CA PRO A 128 9.18 19.15 -9.69
C PRO A 128 8.82 18.62 -8.29
N ASP A 129 7.54 18.67 -7.92
CA ASP A 129 7.00 18.23 -6.65
C ASP A 129 6.38 16.83 -6.70
N ARG A 130 6.54 16.09 -7.82
CA ARG A 130 5.89 14.78 -8.06
C ARG A 130 6.88 13.63 -8.05
N GLN A 131 6.37 12.47 -7.68
CA GLN A 131 7.00 11.16 -7.82
C GLN A 131 6.03 10.26 -8.58
N LEU A 132 6.49 9.57 -9.63
CA LEU A 132 5.65 8.64 -10.38
C LEU A 132 5.86 7.21 -9.89
N VAL A 133 4.77 6.54 -9.54
CA VAL A 133 4.71 5.11 -9.28
C VAL A 133 3.67 4.49 -10.21
N THR A 134 4.11 3.59 -11.08
CA THR A 134 3.21 2.88 -11.99
C THR A 134 2.82 1.52 -11.41
N LEU A 135 1.55 1.20 -11.46
CA LEU A 135 1.00 -0.04 -10.93
C LEU A 135 0.77 -1.05 -12.06
N GLY A 136 1.58 -2.10 -12.06
CA GLY A 136 1.46 -3.22 -12.99
C GLY A 136 2.01 -3.00 -14.41
N THR A 137 2.12 -1.77 -14.88
CA THR A 137 2.57 -1.45 -16.24
C THR A 137 3.81 -0.55 -16.21
N GLN A 138 4.88 -0.99 -16.85
CA GLN A 138 6.06 -0.15 -16.98
C GLN A 138 5.83 0.95 -18.04
N LEU A 139 6.04 2.18 -17.65
CA LEU A 139 6.07 3.33 -18.55
C LEU A 139 7.52 3.71 -18.86
N HIS A 140 7.75 4.26 -20.06
CA HIS A 140 9.06 4.80 -20.46
C HIS A 140 9.24 6.23 -19.91
N MET A 141 9.13 6.36 -18.59
CA MET A 141 9.24 7.61 -17.84
C MET A 141 10.04 7.38 -16.58
N ASP A 142 10.62 8.45 -16.04
CA ASP A 142 11.31 8.39 -14.75
C ASP A 142 10.32 8.11 -13.63
N GLY A 143 10.45 6.97 -12.97
CA GLY A 143 9.56 6.54 -11.91
C GLY A 143 9.83 5.12 -11.47
N ILE A 144 9.03 4.63 -10.53
CA ILE A 144 9.07 3.25 -10.05
C ILE A 144 7.90 2.47 -10.63
N THR A 145 8.16 1.27 -11.13
CA THR A 145 7.11 0.33 -11.48
C THR A 145 6.96 -0.71 -10.37
N VAL A 146 5.76 -0.87 -9.86
CA VAL A 146 5.40 -1.88 -8.86
C VAL A 146 4.44 -2.87 -9.48
N ALA A 147 4.85 -4.13 -9.54
CA ALA A 147 4.05 -5.23 -10.09
C ALA A 147 4.25 -6.51 -9.29
N GLY A 148 3.22 -7.31 -9.19
CA GLY A 148 3.27 -8.59 -8.49
C GLY A 148 1.87 -9.15 -8.21
N PRO A 149 1.81 -10.31 -7.52
CA PRO A 149 0.56 -10.86 -7.04
C PRO A 149 -0.01 -10.00 -5.89
N LEU A 150 -1.34 -9.98 -5.75
CA LEU A 150 -2.05 -9.03 -4.88
C LEU A 150 -1.63 -9.13 -3.41
N GLY A 151 -1.52 -10.34 -2.87
CA GLY A 151 -1.08 -10.54 -1.47
C GLY A 151 0.32 -10.00 -1.21
N GLY A 152 1.24 -10.23 -2.16
CA GLY A 152 2.59 -9.68 -2.12
C GLY A 152 2.59 -8.15 -2.19
N LEU A 153 1.73 -7.56 -3.03
CA LEU A 153 1.59 -6.11 -3.14
C LEU A 153 1.08 -5.46 -1.85
N PHE A 154 0.08 -6.05 -1.19
CA PHE A 154 -0.38 -5.55 0.11
C PHE A 154 0.77 -5.52 1.12
N LEU A 155 1.48 -6.63 1.29
CA LEU A 155 2.60 -6.72 2.23
C LEU A 155 3.73 -5.75 1.86
N ALA A 156 4.08 -5.66 0.58
CA ALA A 156 5.14 -4.77 0.10
C ALA A 156 4.84 -3.30 0.41
N TRP A 157 3.61 -2.86 0.18
CA TRP A 157 3.23 -1.47 0.40
C TRP A 157 3.07 -1.12 1.89
N GLU A 158 2.60 -2.05 2.73
CA GLU A 158 2.58 -1.85 4.18
C GLU A 158 4.00 -1.64 4.73
N TYR A 159 4.96 -2.47 4.32
CA TYR A 159 6.37 -2.31 4.67
C TYR A 159 6.98 -1.01 4.10
N ALA A 160 6.74 -0.73 2.82
CA ALA A 160 7.24 0.48 2.18
C ALA A 160 6.72 1.75 2.87
N THR A 161 5.45 1.76 3.27
CA THR A 161 4.86 2.89 4.00
C THR A 161 5.49 3.07 5.37
N ALA A 162 5.78 1.98 6.10
CA ALA A 162 6.49 2.04 7.37
C ALA A 162 7.92 2.59 7.19
N ILE A 163 8.63 2.16 6.14
CA ILE A 163 9.97 2.65 5.81
C ILE A 163 9.92 4.14 5.42
N ALA A 164 8.96 4.55 4.59
CA ALA A 164 8.78 5.96 4.26
C ALA A 164 8.52 6.82 5.51
N GLY A 165 7.68 6.32 6.44
CA GLY A 165 7.47 6.96 7.73
C GLY A 165 8.78 7.13 8.52
N ARG A 166 9.61 6.10 8.56
CA ARG A 166 10.93 6.19 9.22
C ARG A 166 11.85 7.21 8.55
N VAL A 167 11.85 7.28 7.22
CA VAL A 167 12.63 8.27 6.46
C VAL A 167 12.12 9.68 6.72
N LEU A 168 10.81 9.87 6.83
CA LEU A 168 10.17 11.15 7.10
C LEU A 168 10.22 11.57 8.59
N ASP A 169 10.72 10.72 9.47
CA ASP A 169 10.77 10.89 10.93
C ASP A 169 9.37 11.04 11.56
N ILE A 170 8.45 10.22 11.10
CA ILE A 170 7.08 10.13 11.63
C ILE A 170 6.73 8.69 12.00
N ASP A 171 5.79 8.53 12.93
CA ASP A 171 5.18 7.24 13.24
C ASP A 171 4.00 6.99 12.26
N PRO A 172 4.09 5.99 11.36
CA PRO A 172 3.05 5.72 10.37
C PRO A 172 1.83 4.99 10.95
N PHE A 173 1.86 4.56 12.20
CA PHE A 173 0.82 3.77 12.86
C PHE A 173 -0.15 4.58 13.73
#